data_84c2ec25c7c7736ad40459b14ef2e396
#
_entry.id   84c2ec25c7c7736ad40459b14ef2e396
#
_cell.length_a   1.000
_cell.length_b   1.000
_cell.length_c   1.000
_cell.angle_alpha   90.00
_cell.angle_beta   90.00
_cell.angle_gamma   90.00
#
_symmetry.space_group_name_H-M   'P 1'
#
loop_
_entity.id
_entity.type
_entity.pdbx_description
1 polymer ?
#
loop_
_entity_poly.entity_id
_entity_poly.type
_entity_poly.pdbx_seq_one_letter_code
_entity_poly.pdbx_strand_id
1 'polypeptide(L)'
;MAEKNPIAASSGQVKKEGNMISWIAPIVCIVIGYLIWRFVLGSATGFKEPDTSGAWFWPHHKKPITALNRVYEGGIIVPFLIGLFLMVAAFSIERYLTIRKALGAGNVSDFVRNIQYHLANKNIDAALAACDKQKGSVGNVMKAGLRKYKEMTTEGGIGTDQKVLAIQKEVEEATALELPMLQQNMVFLSTITSLGTLIALLGTVMGMIRSFAALGEEGAGGDASQLAVGISEALYNTALGIATSSFALIMYNVFTTKIDSITYGIDESSFTLTQSFASQYK
;
A
#
# COMPACT_ATOMS: atom_id res chain seq x y z
N MET A 1 -52.38 -18.74 3.85
CA MET A 1 -51.55 -18.67 2.64
C MET A 1 -50.47 -17.66 2.90
N ALA A 2 -49.26 -18.12 3.13
CA ALA A 2 -48.11 -17.27 3.45
C ALA A 2 -47.38 -16.93 2.15
N GLU A 3 -47.41 -15.66 1.77
CA GLU A 3 -46.76 -15.14 0.61
C GLU A 3 -45.27 -14.94 0.88
N LYS A 4 -44.44 -15.69 0.15
CA LYS A 4 -42.98 -15.66 0.22
C LYS A 4 -42.48 -14.35 -0.36
N ASN A 5 -41.84 -13.54 0.48
CA ASN A 5 -41.04 -12.40 0.07
C ASN A 5 -39.73 -12.90 -0.55
N PRO A 6 -39.40 -12.61 -1.84
CA PRO A 6 -38.10 -12.84 -2.41
C PRO A 6 -37.31 -11.54 -2.43
N ILE A 7 -36.87 -11.06 -1.28
CA ILE A 7 -35.74 -10.11 -1.23
C ILE A 7 -34.51 -10.91 -0.83
N ALA A 8 -34.06 -11.75 -1.72
CA ALA A 8 -32.69 -12.25 -1.67
C ALA A 8 -31.78 -11.10 -2.09
N ALA A 9 -31.25 -10.38 -1.11
CA ALA A 9 -30.12 -9.51 -1.30
C ALA A 9 -29.02 -10.31 -2.03
N SER A 10 -28.70 -9.90 -3.24
CA SER A 10 -27.47 -10.28 -3.93
C SER A 10 -26.31 -9.71 -3.12
N SER A 11 -25.96 -10.40 -2.05
CA SER A 11 -24.67 -10.22 -1.40
C SER A 11 -23.62 -10.68 -2.42
N GLY A 12 -23.12 -9.75 -3.20
CA GLY A 12 -21.92 -9.96 -3.99
C GLY A 12 -20.87 -10.49 -3.04
N GLN A 13 -20.54 -11.79 -3.18
CA GLN A 13 -19.45 -12.41 -2.44
C GLN A 13 -18.21 -11.56 -2.70
N VAL A 14 -17.81 -10.79 -1.71
CA VAL A 14 -16.49 -10.14 -1.69
C VAL A 14 -15.48 -11.28 -1.80
N LYS A 15 -14.90 -11.43 -2.98
CA LYS A 15 -13.89 -12.46 -3.27
C LYS A 15 -12.74 -12.28 -2.28
N LYS A 16 -12.62 -13.21 -1.36
CA LYS A 16 -11.60 -13.30 -0.31
C LYS A 16 -10.18 -13.63 -0.88
N GLU A 17 -9.96 -13.40 -2.17
CA GLU A 17 -8.70 -13.72 -2.85
C GLU A 17 -7.55 -12.73 -2.50
N GLY A 18 -7.87 -11.52 -1.99
CA GLY A 18 -6.85 -10.51 -1.71
C GLY A 18 -5.91 -10.85 -0.55
N ASN A 19 -6.33 -11.64 0.43
CA ASN A 19 -5.53 -11.87 1.64
C ASN A 19 -4.35 -12.82 1.43
N MET A 20 -4.46 -13.84 0.56
CA MET A 20 -3.35 -14.77 0.33
C MET A 20 -2.19 -14.12 -0.42
N ILE A 21 -2.48 -13.31 -1.43
CA ILE A 21 -1.44 -12.61 -2.22
C ILE A 21 -0.66 -11.63 -1.34
N SER A 22 -1.34 -10.91 -0.45
CA SER A 22 -0.70 -9.95 0.47
C SER A 22 0.28 -10.60 1.46
N TRP A 23 0.05 -11.87 1.83
CA TRP A 23 0.95 -12.62 2.71
C TRP A 23 2.08 -13.34 1.97
N ILE A 24 1.85 -13.74 0.73
CA ILE A 24 2.86 -14.42 -0.10
C ILE A 24 3.85 -13.40 -0.69
N ALA A 25 3.38 -12.21 -1.07
CA ALA A 25 4.22 -11.18 -1.70
C ALA A 25 5.48 -10.82 -0.89
N PRO A 26 5.43 -10.62 0.45
CA PRO A 26 6.63 -10.36 1.25
C PRO A 26 7.67 -11.47 1.16
N ILE A 27 7.24 -12.73 1.24
CA ILE A 27 8.13 -13.90 1.18
C ILE A 27 8.80 -13.96 -0.20
N VAL A 28 8.01 -13.80 -1.27
CA VAL A 28 8.51 -13.80 -2.65
C VAL A 28 9.51 -12.66 -2.87
N CYS A 29 9.23 -11.46 -2.37
CA CYS A 29 10.16 -10.33 -2.49
C CYS A 29 11.49 -10.58 -1.78
N ILE A 30 11.47 -11.20 -0.59
CA ILE A 30 12.70 -11.56 0.13
C ILE A 30 13.49 -12.64 -0.65
N VAL A 31 12.82 -13.65 -1.20
CA VAL A 31 13.47 -14.69 -2.03
C VAL A 31 14.08 -14.07 -3.28
N ILE A 32 13.37 -13.19 -3.96
CA ILE A 32 13.90 -12.47 -5.14
C ILE A 32 15.09 -11.58 -4.73
N GLY A 33 14.99 -10.89 -3.59
CA GLY A 33 16.08 -10.08 -3.03
C GLY A 33 17.34 -10.92 -2.79
N TYR A 34 17.18 -12.12 -2.24
CA TYR A 34 18.28 -13.08 -2.09
C TYR A 34 18.83 -13.55 -3.45
N LEU A 35 17.99 -13.85 -4.42
CA LEU A 35 18.42 -14.24 -5.77
C LEU A 35 19.20 -13.13 -6.47
N ILE A 36 18.74 -11.89 -6.38
CA ILE A 36 19.45 -10.72 -6.93
C ILE A 36 20.82 -10.57 -6.23
N TRP A 37 20.83 -10.61 -4.91
CA TRP A 37 22.06 -10.54 -4.14
C TRP A 37 23.06 -11.64 -4.54
N ARG A 38 22.57 -12.88 -4.66
CA ARG A 38 23.41 -14.05 -4.96
C ARG A 38 23.93 -14.08 -6.39
N PHE A 39 23.06 -13.84 -7.36
CA PHE A 39 23.39 -14.05 -8.78
C PHE A 39 23.81 -12.77 -9.52
N VAL A 40 23.30 -11.61 -9.12
CA VAL A 40 23.64 -10.33 -9.74
C VAL A 40 24.80 -9.66 -9.02
N LEU A 41 24.66 -9.41 -7.71
CA LEU A 41 25.70 -8.73 -6.92
C LEU A 41 26.86 -9.66 -6.58
N GLY A 42 26.59 -10.94 -6.32
CA GLY A 42 27.55 -12.00 -5.99
C GLY A 42 28.04 -12.78 -7.21
N SER A 43 28.02 -12.20 -8.42
CA SER A 43 28.61 -12.84 -9.61
C SER A 43 30.10 -12.95 -9.49
N ALA A 44 30.66 -14.16 -9.66
CA ALA A 44 32.09 -14.43 -9.54
C ALA A 44 32.97 -13.55 -10.46
N THR A 45 32.44 -13.13 -11.60
CA THR A 45 33.13 -12.24 -12.55
C THR A 45 33.34 -10.82 -12.01
N GLY A 46 32.62 -10.44 -10.97
CA GLY A 46 32.68 -9.12 -10.33
C GLY A 46 33.75 -9.01 -9.23
N PHE A 47 34.52 -10.09 -8.96
CA PHE A 47 35.52 -10.13 -7.90
C PHE A 47 36.90 -10.55 -8.44
N LYS A 48 37.96 -9.96 -7.88
CA LYS A 48 39.34 -10.36 -8.22
C LYS A 48 39.72 -11.72 -7.63
N GLU A 49 39.15 -12.03 -6.47
CA GLU A 49 39.37 -13.28 -5.76
C GLU A 49 38.01 -13.96 -5.54
N PRO A 50 37.48 -14.70 -6.55
CA PRO A 50 36.24 -15.41 -6.41
C PRO A 50 36.39 -16.58 -5.43
N ASP A 51 35.36 -16.88 -4.67
CA ASP A 51 35.32 -18.03 -3.77
C ASP A 51 35.34 -19.33 -4.56
N THR A 52 36.35 -20.18 -4.28
CA THR A 52 36.52 -21.50 -4.89
C THR A 52 36.12 -22.65 -3.94
N SER A 53 35.61 -22.33 -2.74
CA SER A 53 35.23 -23.33 -1.71
C SER A 53 34.03 -24.20 -2.09
N GLY A 54 33.32 -23.86 -3.17
CA GLY A 54 32.11 -24.57 -3.61
C GLY A 54 30.85 -24.23 -2.76
N ALA A 55 30.92 -23.23 -1.89
CA ALA A 55 29.79 -22.75 -1.11
C ALA A 55 28.71 -22.15 -2.03
N TRP A 56 27.77 -22.98 -2.48
CA TRP A 56 26.70 -22.56 -3.41
C TRP A 56 25.75 -21.51 -2.80
N PHE A 57 25.43 -21.67 -1.51
CA PHE A 57 24.44 -20.84 -0.85
C PHE A 57 25.02 -19.47 -0.40
N TRP A 58 26.26 -19.46 0.07
CA TRP A 58 26.90 -18.29 0.65
C TRP A 58 28.40 -18.19 0.26
N PRO A 59 28.73 -17.85 -1.00
CA PRO A 59 30.13 -17.73 -1.38
C PRO A 59 30.75 -16.46 -0.78
N HIS A 60 32.01 -16.58 -0.34
CA HIS A 60 32.79 -15.51 0.27
C HIS A 60 33.77 -14.95 -0.78
N HIS A 61 33.26 -14.17 -1.72
CA HIS A 61 34.09 -13.48 -2.69
C HIS A 61 34.85 -12.32 -2.03
N LYS A 62 36.10 -12.09 -2.46
CA LYS A 62 36.94 -11.01 -1.95
C LYS A 62 37.36 -10.05 -3.06
N LYS A 63 37.69 -8.80 -2.66
CA LYS A 63 38.18 -7.74 -3.55
C LYS A 63 37.25 -7.44 -4.73
N PRO A 64 36.09 -6.82 -4.46
CA PRO A 64 35.11 -6.46 -5.50
C PRO A 64 35.69 -5.48 -6.49
N ILE A 65 35.39 -5.64 -7.78
CA ILE A 65 35.86 -4.81 -8.88
C ILE A 65 34.95 -3.57 -9.02
N THR A 66 33.65 -3.73 -8.90
CA THR A 66 32.65 -2.67 -9.12
C THR A 66 32.00 -2.20 -7.84
N ALA A 67 31.40 -1.00 -7.86
CA ALA A 67 30.62 -0.49 -6.73
C ALA A 67 29.44 -1.40 -6.38
N LEU A 68 28.80 -2.04 -7.36
CA LEU A 68 27.69 -2.98 -7.14
C LEU A 68 28.16 -4.24 -6.40
N ASN A 69 29.33 -4.77 -6.72
CA ASN A 69 29.88 -5.94 -6.04
C ASN A 69 30.32 -5.62 -4.60
N ARG A 70 30.66 -4.35 -4.29
CA ARG A 70 30.89 -3.91 -2.90
C ARG A 70 29.66 -4.00 -2.04
N VAL A 71 28.47 -3.78 -2.61
CA VAL A 71 27.20 -3.96 -1.88
C VAL A 71 27.01 -5.42 -1.44
N TYR A 72 27.52 -6.39 -2.21
CA TYR A 72 27.50 -7.82 -1.83
C TYR A 72 28.22 -8.08 -0.50
N GLU A 73 29.32 -7.37 -0.23
CA GLU A 73 30.10 -7.50 1.00
C GLU A 73 29.31 -7.09 2.26
N GLY A 74 28.22 -6.33 2.13
CA GLY A 74 27.32 -5.99 3.26
C GLY A 74 26.63 -7.18 3.95
N GLY A 75 26.92 -8.40 3.49
CA GLY A 75 26.57 -9.64 4.17
C GLY A 75 25.08 -9.98 4.09
N ILE A 76 24.59 -10.73 5.10
CA ILE A 76 23.23 -11.28 5.17
C ILE A 76 22.12 -10.22 5.22
N ILE A 77 22.44 -9.01 5.58
CA ILE A 77 21.49 -7.90 5.74
C ILE A 77 21.08 -7.34 4.36
N VAL A 78 21.99 -7.34 3.39
CA VAL A 78 21.74 -6.79 2.05
C VAL A 78 20.56 -7.46 1.35
N PRO A 79 20.47 -8.80 1.24
CA PRO A 79 19.31 -9.44 0.60
C PRO A 79 17.98 -9.10 1.27
N PHE A 80 17.95 -8.90 2.59
CA PHE A 80 16.75 -8.44 3.30
C PHE A 80 16.39 -7.01 2.91
N LEU A 81 17.35 -6.10 2.85
CA LEU A 81 17.12 -4.71 2.43
C LEU A 81 16.66 -4.61 0.98
N ILE A 82 17.25 -5.40 0.08
CA ILE A 82 16.78 -5.51 -1.31
C ILE A 82 15.36 -6.06 -1.35
N GLY A 83 15.05 -7.10 -0.57
CA GLY A 83 13.72 -7.67 -0.46
C GLY A 83 12.70 -6.65 0.03
N LEU A 84 13.03 -5.84 1.04
CA LEU A 84 12.19 -4.74 1.51
C LEU A 84 11.98 -3.67 0.44
N PHE A 85 13.01 -3.30 -0.30
CA PHE A 85 12.90 -2.34 -1.40
C PHE A 85 11.97 -2.84 -2.51
N LEU A 86 12.11 -4.11 -2.91
CA LEU A 86 11.23 -4.75 -3.88
C LEU A 86 9.78 -4.83 -3.37
N MET A 87 9.59 -5.07 -2.08
CA MET A 87 8.27 -5.09 -1.44
C MET A 87 7.62 -3.70 -1.50
N VAL A 88 8.37 -2.63 -1.20
CA VAL A 88 7.86 -1.26 -1.35
C VAL A 88 7.47 -0.98 -2.80
N ALA A 89 8.29 -1.35 -3.76
CA ALA A 89 8.00 -1.17 -5.18
C ALA A 89 6.73 -1.95 -5.61
N ALA A 90 6.63 -3.21 -5.22
CA ALA A 90 5.49 -4.07 -5.55
C ALA A 90 4.18 -3.53 -4.96
N PHE A 91 4.16 -3.21 -3.66
CA PHE A 91 2.98 -2.65 -3.02
C PHE A 91 2.65 -1.23 -3.53
N SER A 92 3.65 -0.44 -3.89
CA SER A 92 3.41 0.88 -4.49
C SER A 92 2.71 0.78 -5.84
N ILE A 93 3.13 -0.16 -6.69
CA ILE A 93 2.47 -0.40 -7.98
C ILE A 93 1.04 -0.91 -7.77
N GLU A 94 0.87 -1.87 -6.88
CA GLU A 94 -0.45 -2.44 -6.56
C GLU A 94 -1.40 -1.34 -6.01
N ARG A 95 -0.94 -0.52 -5.06
CA ARG A 95 -1.72 0.59 -4.49
C ARG A 95 -2.05 1.65 -5.53
N TYR A 96 -1.10 2.03 -6.35
CA TYR A 96 -1.34 2.97 -7.44
C TYR A 96 -2.47 2.52 -8.37
N LEU A 97 -2.45 1.25 -8.77
CA LEU A 97 -3.49 0.68 -9.63
C LEU A 97 -4.86 0.62 -8.94
N THR A 98 -4.88 0.22 -7.66
CA THR A 98 -6.10 0.11 -6.86
C THR A 98 -6.73 1.49 -6.62
N ILE A 99 -5.94 2.48 -6.18
CA ILE A 99 -6.42 3.84 -5.92
C ILE A 99 -6.86 4.52 -7.23
N ARG A 100 -6.14 4.32 -8.33
CA ARG A 100 -6.56 4.82 -9.65
C ARG A 100 -7.91 4.24 -10.07
N LYS A 101 -8.16 2.96 -9.79
CA LYS A 101 -9.45 2.32 -10.07
C LYS A 101 -10.55 2.85 -9.13
N ALA A 102 -10.23 3.13 -7.88
CA ALA A 102 -11.16 3.65 -6.88
C ALA A 102 -11.57 5.11 -7.13
N LEU A 103 -10.72 5.93 -7.73
CA LEU A 103 -11.05 7.28 -8.18
C LEU A 103 -12.12 7.28 -9.29
N GLY A 104 -12.24 6.19 -10.05
CA GLY A 104 -13.21 6.08 -11.14
C GLY A 104 -12.85 6.88 -12.38
N ALA A 105 -13.87 7.26 -13.15
CA ALA A 105 -13.72 7.92 -14.44
C ALA A 105 -14.03 9.42 -14.30
N GLY A 106 -13.02 10.25 -14.05
CA GLY A 106 -13.18 11.71 -14.03
C GLY A 106 -12.84 12.36 -12.69
N ASN A 107 -13.13 13.64 -12.59
CA ASN A 107 -12.89 14.44 -11.38
C ASN A 107 -14.05 14.23 -10.39
N VAL A 108 -13.74 13.92 -9.13
CA VAL A 108 -14.73 13.73 -8.06
C VAL A 108 -15.56 15.01 -7.84
N SER A 109 -14.94 16.18 -7.86
CA SER A 109 -15.65 17.46 -7.66
C SER A 109 -16.68 17.74 -8.76
N ASP A 110 -16.35 17.43 -10.02
CA ASP A 110 -17.28 17.61 -11.14
C ASP A 110 -18.41 16.59 -11.07
N PHE A 111 -18.12 15.36 -10.61
CA PHE A 111 -19.12 14.34 -10.36
C PHE A 111 -20.10 14.76 -9.27
N VAL A 112 -19.61 15.26 -8.12
CA VAL A 112 -20.46 15.75 -7.02
C VAL A 112 -21.38 16.88 -7.50
N ARG A 113 -20.83 17.84 -8.25
CA ARG A 113 -21.62 18.95 -8.82
C ARG A 113 -22.70 18.48 -9.79
N ASN A 114 -22.40 17.46 -10.60
CA ASN A 114 -23.35 16.83 -11.51
C ASN A 114 -24.50 16.14 -10.76
N ILE A 115 -24.19 15.43 -9.66
CA ILE A 115 -25.20 14.84 -8.78
C ILE A 115 -26.08 15.92 -8.17
N GLN A 116 -25.49 17.01 -7.64
CA GLN A 116 -26.24 18.15 -7.10
C GLN A 116 -27.24 18.71 -8.11
N TYR A 117 -26.79 18.89 -9.36
CA TYR A 117 -27.66 19.38 -10.44
C TYR A 117 -28.83 18.45 -10.71
N HIS A 118 -28.61 17.14 -10.77
CA HIS A 118 -29.68 16.16 -10.99
C HIS A 118 -30.66 16.09 -9.80
N LEU A 119 -30.16 16.17 -8.57
CA LEU A 119 -31.00 16.20 -7.36
C LEU A 119 -31.85 17.47 -7.29
N ALA A 120 -31.29 18.64 -7.60
CA ALA A 120 -32.04 19.90 -7.65
C ALA A 120 -33.21 19.82 -8.65
N ASN A 121 -33.04 19.10 -9.77
CA ASN A 121 -34.08 18.86 -10.76
C ASN A 121 -34.97 17.64 -10.47
N LYS A 122 -34.87 17.05 -9.25
CA LYS A 122 -35.62 15.85 -8.83
C LYS A 122 -35.45 14.64 -9.77
N ASN A 123 -34.35 14.59 -10.53
CA ASN A 123 -34.07 13.50 -11.48
C ASN A 123 -33.10 12.49 -10.86
N ILE A 124 -33.64 11.64 -9.96
CA ILE A 124 -32.85 10.64 -9.26
C ILE A 124 -32.28 9.57 -10.21
N ASP A 125 -33.00 9.23 -11.28
CA ASP A 125 -32.58 8.20 -12.22
C ASP A 125 -31.37 8.69 -13.06
N ALA A 126 -31.32 9.98 -13.43
CA ALA A 126 -30.15 10.57 -14.07
C ALA A 126 -28.96 10.63 -13.10
N ALA A 127 -29.18 10.92 -11.81
CA ALA A 127 -28.15 10.87 -10.79
C ALA A 127 -27.57 9.45 -10.62
N LEU A 128 -28.41 8.41 -10.62
CA LEU A 128 -27.99 7.01 -10.59
C LEU A 128 -27.17 6.62 -11.82
N ALA A 129 -27.60 7.07 -13.00
CA ALA A 129 -26.85 6.84 -14.26
C ALA A 129 -25.47 7.56 -14.24
N ALA A 130 -25.40 8.73 -13.63
CA ALA A 130 -24.11 9.44 -13.44
C ALA A 130 -23.16 8.65 -12.51
N CYS A 131 -23.67 7.99 -11.46
CA CYS A 131 -22.87 7.10 -10.62
C CYS A 131 -22.33 5.90 -11.39
N ASP A 132 -23.15 5.28 -12.26
CA ASP A 132 -22.74 4.15 -13.11
C ASP A 132 -21.66 4.54 -14.14
N LYS A 133 -21.63 5.80 -14.56
CA LYS A 133 -20.62 6.36 -15.45
C LYS A 133 -19.34 6.68 -14.71
N GLN A 134 -19.43 7.26 -13.50
CA GLN A 134 -18.29 7.63 -12.66
C GLN A 134 -17.50 6.40 -12.23
N LYS A 135 -18.18 5.35 -11.80
CA LYS A 135 -17.54 4.14 -11.22
C LYS A 135 -16.66 4.49 -10.00
N GLY A 136 -15.89 3.51 -9.50
CA GLY A 136 -15.02 3.71 -8.34
C GLY A 136 -15.78 3.86 -7.02
N SER A 137 -15.01 4.06 -5.93
CA SER A 137 -15.56 4.02 -4.56
C SER A 137 -16.56 5.15 -4.30
N VAL A 138 -16.28 6.37 -4.76
CA VAL A 138 -17.21 7.51 -4.61
C VAL A 138 -18.53 7.23 -5.35
N GLY A 139 -18.44 6.71 -6.58
CA GLY A 139 -19.60 6.33 -7.39
C GLY A 139 -20.45 5.23 -6.74
N ASN A 140 -19.79 4.22 -6.14
CA ASN A 140 -20.48 3.12 -5.45
C ASN A 140 -21.22 3.59 -4.21
N VAL A 141 -20.57 4.37 -3.35
CA VAL A 141 -21.18 4.90 -2.12
C VAL A 141 -22.35 5.84 -2.45
N MET A 142 -22.15 6.76 -3.40
CA MET A 142 -23.23 7.64 -3.86
C MET A 142 -24.40 6.88 -4.46
N LYS A 143 -24.15 5.80 -5.17
CA LYS A 143 -25.21 4.95 -5.74
C LYS A 143 -26.02 4.27 -4.65
N ALA A 144 -25.39 3.79 -3.58
CA ALA A 144 -26.09 3.22 -2.41
C ALA A 144 -26.99 4.28 -1.75
N GLY A 145 -26.45 5.45 -1.43
CA GLY A 145 -27.19 6.56 -0.87
C GLY A 145 -28.35 7.04 -1.75
N LEU A 146 -28.17 7.14 -3.08
CA LEU A 146 -29.21 7.54 -4.02
C LEU A 146 -30.33 6.49 -4.14
N ARG A 147 -30.00 5.20 -4.02
CA ARG A 147 -31.01 4.13 -3.97
C ARG A 147 -31.86 4.28 -2.73
N LYS A 148 -31.24 4.49 -1.57
CA LYS A 148 -31.95 4.73 -0.33
C LYS A 148 -32.77 6.02 -0.36
N TYR A 149 -32.24 7.07 -0.97
CA TYR A 149 -32.97 8.33 -1.22
C TYR A 149 -34.24 8.05 -2.04
N LYS A 150 -34.17 7.28 -3.13
CA LYS A 150 -35.31 6.92 -3.96
C LYS A 150 -36.35 6.11 -3.19
N GLU A 151 -35.91 5.15 -2.36
CA GLU A 151 -36.77 4.36 -1.48
C GLU A 151 -37.50 5.27 -0.49
N MET A 152 -36.79 6.15 0.19
CA MET A 152 -37.38 7.09 1.17
C MET A 152 -38.36 8.10 0.56
N THR A 153 -38.27 8.37 -0.74
CA THR A 153 -39.24 9.24 -1.46
C THR A 153 -40.58 8.55 -1.60
N THR A 154 -40.62 7.23 -1.76
CA THR A 154 -41.86 6.46 -1.95
C THR A 154 -42.45 5.98 -0.66
N GLU A 155 -41.70 5.95 0.43
CA GLU A 155 -42.10 5.44 1.73
C GLU A 155 -42.99 6.46 2.48
N GLY A 156 -44.21 6.07 2.80
CA GLY A 156 -45.16 6.87 3.59
C GLY A 156 -45.08 6.53 5.08
N GLY A 157 -45.53 7.45 5.95
CA GLY A 157 -45.67 7.18 7.40
C GLY A 157 -44.41 7.41 8.26
N ILE A 158 -43.27 7.79 7.67
CA ILE A 158 -42.04 8.07 8.37
C ILE A 158 -41.75 9.57 8.28
N GLY A 159 -41.31 10.19 9.41
CA GLY A 159 -40.91 11.59 9.46
C GLY A 159 -39.69 11.91 8.62
N THR A 160 -39.61 13.14 8.10
CA THR A 160 -38.47 13.58 7.24
C THR A 160 -37.11 13.37 7.90
N ASP A 161 -36.98 13.66 9.21
CA ASP A 161 -35.74 13.48 9.95
C ASP A 161 -35.31 12.02 10.02
N GLN A 162 -36.24 11.10 10.17
CA GLN A 162 -35.93 9.66 10.16
C GLN A 162 -35.54 9.15 8.78
N LYS A 163 -36.10 9.71 7.70
CA LYS A 163 -35.72 9.42 6.32
C LYS A 163 -34.31 9.89 6.01
N VAL A 164 -33.95 11.11 6.44
CA VAL A 164 -32.61 11.68 6.33
C VAL A 164 -31.60 10.79 7.05
N LEU A 165 -31.90 10.38 8.28
CA LEU A 165 -31.05 9.49 9.07
C LEU A 165 -30.86 8.12 8.39
N ALA A 166 -31.90 7.58 7.76
CA ALA A 166 -31.83 6.30 7.02
C ALA A 166 -30.89 6.43 5.79
N ILE A 167 -30.94 7.56 5.07
CA ILE A 167 -30.06 7.82 3.92
C ILE A 167 -28.61 7.98 4.41
N GLN A 168 -28.38 8.75 5.49
CA GLN A 168 -27.06 8.93 6.07
C GLN A 168 -26.46 7.60 6.50
N LYS A 169 -27.21 6.78 7.19
CA LYS A 169 -26.78 5.45 7.65
C LYS A 169 -26.39 4.54 6.49
N GLU A 170 -27.13 4.54 5.40
CA GLU A 170 -26.82 3.75 4.20
C GLU A 170 -25.49 4.19 3.58
N VAL A 171 -25.23 5.51 3.52
CA VAL A 171 -23.96 6.05 3.02
C VAL A 171 -22.80 5.68 3.95
N GLU A 172 -23.00 5.78 5.27
CA GLU A 172 -22.00 5.36 6.26
C GLU A 172 -21.67 3.86 6.15
N GLU A 173 -22.67 3.01 6.01
CA GLU A 173 -22.48 1.57 5.83
C GLU A 173 -21.75 1.26 4.50
N ALA A 174 -22.13 1.90 3.41
CA ALA A 174 -21.45 1.75 2.12
C ALA A 174 -19.98 2.24 2.19
N THR A 175 -19.73 3.35 2.88
CA THR A 175 -18.39 3.88 3.10
C THR A 175 -17.54 2.91 3.93
N ALA A 176 -18.11 2.35 5.00
CA ALA A 176 -17.41 1.37 5.84
C ALA A 176 -17.02 0.08 5.09
N LEU A 177 -17.68 -0.24 3.99
CA LEU A 177 -17.32 -1.37 3.12
C LEU A 177 -16.23 -1.01 2.10
N GLU A 178 -16.19 0.23 1.60
CA GLU A 178 -15.23 0.68 0.60
C GLU A 178 -13.86 1.07 1.20
N LEU A 179 -13.84 1.73 2.37
CA LEU A 179 -12.61 2.24 2.99
C LEU A 179 -11.55 1.16 3.26
N PRO A 180 -11.88 -0.02 3.80
CA PRO A 180 -10.88 -1.06 4.08
C PRO A 180 -10.16 -1.52 2.81
N MET A 181 -10.82 -1.52 1.65
CA MET A 181 -10.21 -1.86 0.37
C MET A 181 -9.17 -0.82 -0.07
N LEU A 182 -9.42 0.46 0.23
CA LEU A 182 -8.52 1.56 -0.07
C LEU A 182 -7.29 1.54 0.84
N GLN A 183 -7.45 1.18 2.11
CA GLN A 183 -6.39 1.15 3.12
C GLN A 183 -5.61 -0.17 3.15
N GLN A 184 -6.06 -1.19 2.43
CA GLN A 184 -5.40 -2.49 2.37
C GLN A 184 -3.93 -2.32 1.96
N ASN A 185 -3.02 -3.10 2.56
CA ASN A 185 -1.58 -3.09 2.29
C ASN A 185 -0.82 -1.77 2.62
N MET A 186 -1.50 -0.69 3.03
CA MET A 186 -0.83 0.54 3.50
C MET A 186 0.03 0.29 4.74
N VAL A 187 -0.37 -0.68 5.58
CA VAL A 187 0.38 -1.09 6.79
C VAL A 187 1.78 -1.58 6.42
N PHE A 188 1.97 -2.30 5.31
CA PHE A 188 3.29 -2.75 4.88
C PHE A 188 4.20 -1.56 4.54
N LEU A 189 3.69 -0.56 3.80
CA LEU A 189 4.46 0.63 3.47
C LEU A 189 4.86 1.40 4.73
N SER A 190 3.92 1.64 5.66
CA SER A 190 4.22 2.35 6.91
C SER A 190 5.20 1.57 7.79
N THR A 191 5.10 0.25 7.86
CA THR A 191 6.03 -0.58 8.64
C THR A 191 7.44 -0.54 8.05
N ILE A 192 7.57 -0.61 6.72
CA ILE A 192 8.88 -0.61 6.07
C ILE A 192 9.60 0.74 6.25
N THR A 193 8.88 1.85 6.42
CA THR A 193 9.50 3.16 6.71
C THR A 193 10.40 3.12 7.95
N SER A 194 10.01 2.37 8.97
CA SER A 194 10.80 2.20 10.20
C SER A 194 11.72 0.98 10.13
N LEU A 195 11.19 -0.13 9.62
CA LEU A 195 11.89 -1.42 9.61
C LEU A 195 13.16 -1.38 8.73
N GLY A 196 13.12 -0.69 7.59
CA GLY A 196 14.29 -0.55 6.72
C GLY A 196 15.46 0.15 7.42
N THR A 197 15.18 1.23 8.17
CA THR A 197 16.20 1.94 8.94
C THR A 197 16.72 1.10 10.10
N LEU A 198 15.84 0.40 10.83
CA LEU A 198 16.23 -0.44 11.97
C LEU A 198 17.10 -1.63 11.53
N ILE A 199 16.76 -2.30 10.44
CA ILE A 199 17.56 -3.39 9.90
C ILE A 199 18.92 -2.87 9.39
N ALA A 200 18.95 -1.71 8.77
CA ALA A 200 20.18 -1.08 8.33
C ALA A 200 21.11 -0.71 9.51
N LEU A 201 20.52 -0.17 10.59
CA LEU A 201 21.25 0.11 11.81
C LEU A 201 21.81 -1.16 12.46
N LEU A 202 21.04 -2.25 12.48
CA LEU A 202 21.52 -3.55 12.91
C LEU A 202 22.70 -4.00 12.03
N GLY A 203 22.65 -3.76 10.73
CA GLY A 203 23.75 -4.04 9.80
C GLY A 203 25.03 -3.28 10.13
N THR A 204 24.92 -1.99 10.47
CA THR A 204 26.08 -1.22 10.92
C THR A 204 26.70 -1.75 12.19
N VAL A 205 25.88 -2.05 13.19
CA VAL A 205 26.37 -2.62 14.46
C VAL A 205 27.09 -3.95 14.21
N MET A 206 26.50 -4.85 13.43
CA MET A 206 27.12 -6.15 13.10
C MET A 206 28.41 -6.01 12.30
N GLY A 207 28.45 -5.08 11.34
CA GLY A 207 29.66 -4.80 10.57
C GLY A 207 30.81 -4.27 11.45
N MET A 208 30.50 -3.33 12.34
CA MET A 208 31.49 -2.80 13.28
C MET A 208 31.98 -3.86 14.27
N ILE A 209 31.11 -4.69 14.82
CA ILE A 209 31.51 -5.80 15.71
C ILE A 209 32.52 -6.73 15.02
N ARG A 210 32.24 -7.13 13.77
CA ARG A 210 33.15 -7.99 12.98
C ARG A 210 34.51 -7.30 12.75
N SER A 211 34.48 -6.00 12.42
CA SER A 211 35.69 -5.23 12.17
C SER A 211 36.61 -5.17 13.40
N PHE A 212 36.05 -4.91 14.57
CA PHE A 212 36.82 -4.87 15.81
C PHE A 212 37.25 -6.26 16.30
N ALA A 213 36.45 -7.30 16.09
CA ALA A 213 36.82 -8.67 16.39
C ALA A 213 38.06 -9.11 15.59
N ALA A 214 38.09 -8.82 14.29
CA ALA A 214 39.25 -9.13 13.44
C ALA A 214 40.55 -8.43 13.90
N LEU A 215 40.46 -7.19 14.41
CA LEU A 215 41.60 -6.51 14.98
C LEU A 215 42.10 -7.16 16.30
N GLY A 216 41.19 -7.68 17.10
CA GLY A 216 41.50 -8.31 18.40
C GLY A 216 42.21 -9.67 18.24
N GLU A 217 41.88 -10.45 17.23
CA GLU A 217 42.45 -11.79 16.98
C GLU A 217 43.90 -11.74 16.43
N GLU A 218 44.25 -10.71 15.67
CA GLU A 218 45.58 -10.60 15.03
C GLU A 218 46.63 -9.88 15.92
N GLY A 219 46.30 -9.40 17.09
CA GLY A 219 47.22 -8.72 18.01
C GLY A 219 47.64 -7.34 17.52
N ALA A 220 48.85 -6.87 17.93
CA ALA A 220 49.35 -5.51 17.68
C ALA A 220 49.60 -5.17 16.20
N GLY A 221 49.41 -6.11 15.28
CA GLY A 221 49.62 -5.95 13.83
C GLY A 221 48.33 -6.07 12.99
N GLY A 222 47.13 -5.94 13.61
CA GLY A 222 45.82 -6.13 12.97
C GLY A 222 45.71 -5.44 11.61
N ASP A 223 45.11 -6.16 10.61
CA ASP A 223 45.00 -5.69 9.23
C ASP A 223 44.01 -4.52 9.10
N ALA A 224 44.57 -3.31 9.01
CA ALA A 224 43.79 -2.10 8.74
C ALA A 224 42.88 -2.22 7.50
N SER A 225 43.21 -3.10 6.57
CA SER A 225 42.39 -3.39 5.39
C SER A 225 41.08 -4.10 5.76
N GLN A 226 41.11 -5.06 6.69
CA GLN A 226 39.89 -5.75 7.15
C GLN A 226 38.98 -4.80 7.94
N LEU A 227 39.56 -3.92 8.76
CA LEU A 227 38.79 -2.88 9.43
C LEU A 227 38.07 -1.97 8.43
N ALA A 228 38.77 -1.51 7.37
CA ALA A 228 38.20 -0.66 6.35
C ALA A 228 37.08 -1.34 5.55
N VAL A 229 37.20 -2.65 5.28
CA VAL A 229 36.16 -3.46 4.62
C VAL A 229 34.91 -3.51 5.48
N GLY A 230 35.02 -3.88 6.76
CA GLY A 230 33.84 -4.00 7.62
C GLY A 230 33.13 -2.66 7.90
N ILE A 231 33.87 -1.55 7.97
CA ILE A 231 33.28 -0.21 8.02
C ILE A 231 32.53 0.09 6.73
N SER A 232 33.13 -0.23 5.57
CA SER A 232 32.50 -0.04 4.26
C SER A 232 31.19 -0.83 4.15
N GLU A 233 31.18 -2.12 4.56
CA GLU A 233 29.98 -2.97 4.62
C GLU A 233 28.87 -2.32 5.43
N ALA A 234 29.20 -1.84 6.64
CA ALA A 234 28.26 -1.17 7.51
C ALA A 234 27.61 0.05 6.86
N LEU A 235 28.40 0.88 6.18
CA LEU A 235 27.92 2.08 5.49
C LEU A 235 27.00 1.75 4.30
N TYR A 236 27.28 0.68 3.53
CA TYR A 236 26.38 0.24 2.46
C TYR A 236 25.03 -0.22 2.99
N ASN A 237 25.01 -0.97 4.09
CA ASN A 237 23.76 -1.39 4.73
C ASN A 237 22.90 -0.19 5.13
N THR A 238 23.53 0.82 5.74
CA THR A 238 22.82 2.04 6.16
C THR A 238 22.29 2.83 4.98
N ALA A 239 23.09 3.01 3.93
CA ALA A 239 22.67 3.71 2.72
C ALA A 239 21.47 3.05 2.06
N LEU A 240 21.48 1.72 1.90
CA LEU A 240 20.36 0.96 1.35
C LEU A 240 19.10 1.05 2.22
N GLY A 241 19.26 0.96 3.54
CA GLY A 241 18.13 1.04 4.46
C GLY A 241 17.46 2.42 4.45
N ILE A 242 18.27 3.50 4.48
CA ILE A 242 17.75 4.87 4.39
C ILE A 242 17.05 5.08 3.05
N ALA A 243 17.62 4.63 1.94
CA ALA A 243 16.99 4.74 0.63
C ALA A 243 15.65 4.00 0.59
N THR A 244 15.59 2.77 1.12
CA THR A 244 14.37 1.97 1.18
C THR A 244 13.29 2.63 2.04
N SER A 245 13.65 3.08 3.25
CA SER A 245 12.74 3.75 4.18
C SER A 245 12.22 5.07 3.64
N SER A 246 13.08 5.87 3.00
CA SER A 246 12.68 7.14 2.39
C SER A 246 11.70 6.92 1.24
N PHE A 247 11.94 5.93 0.39
CA PHE A 247 11.03 5.58 -0.70
C PHE A 247 9.68 5.09 -0.16
N ALA A 248 9.70 4.22 0.86
CA ALA A 248 8.48 3.74 1.51
C ALA A 248 7.66 4.90 2.13
N LEU A 249 8.31 5.84 2.82
CA LEU A 249 7.68 7.00 3.43
C LEU A 249 7.01 7.91 2.38
N ILE A 250 7.72 8.20 1.30
CA ILE A 250 7.17 9.03 0.21
C ILE A 250 5.93 8.37 -0.39
N MET A 251 6.01 7.07 -0.72
CA MET A 251 4.89 6.36 -1.32
C MET A 251 3.70 6.22 -0.36
N TYR A 252 3.96 5.96 0.93
CA TYR A 252 2.93 5.94 1.95
C TYR A 252 2.17 7.27 2.03
N ASN A 253 2.89 8.39 2.12
CA ASN A 253 2.27 9.72 2.21
C ASN A 253 1.48 10.07 0.94
N VAL A 254 2.02 9.75 -0.25
CA VAL A 254 1.32 9.99 -1.52
C VAL A 254 -0.01 9.22 -1.57
N PHE A 255 -0.01 7.96 -1.15
CA PHE A 255 -1.24 7.15 -1.17
C PHE A 255 -2.22 7.57 -0.08
N THR A 256 -1.76 7.87 1.14
CA THR A 256 -2.62 8.38 2.22
C THR A 256 -3.34 9.65 1.77
N THR A 257 -2.63 10.63 1.22
CA THR A 257 -3.23 11.87 0.70
C THR A 257 -4.28 11.59 -0.38
N LYS A 258 -4.05 10.60 -1.25
CA LYS A 258 -5.04 10.22 -2.29
C LYS A 258 -6.26 9.54 -1.68
N ILE A 259 -6.10 8.68 -0.69
CA ILE A 259 -7.21 8.03 0.03
C ILE A 259 -8.02 9.08 0.78
N ASP A 260 -7.38 10.01 1.47
CA ASP A 260 -8.04 11.10 2.18
C ASP A 260 -8.87 11.98 1.23
N SER A 261 -8.35 12.26 0.04
CA SER A 261 -9.09 12.99 -1.00
C SER A 261 -10.34 12.24 -1.48
N ILE A 262 -10.28 10.90 -1.59
CA ILE A 262 -11.45 10.07 -1.94
C ILE A 262 -12.47 10.10 -0.80
N THR A 263 -12.03 9.94 0.45
CA THR A 263 -12.88 9.97 1.64
C THR A 263 -13.57 11.31 1.77
N TYR A 264 -12.83 12.40 1.60
CA TYR A 264 -13.42 13.76 1.58
C TYR A 264 -14.51 13.90 0.51
N GLY A 265 -14.26 13.38 -0.70
CA GLY A 265 -15.27 13.39 -1.78
C GLY A 265 -16.53 12.59 -1.44
N ILE A 266 -16.39 11.47 -0.70
CA ILE A 266 -17.52 10.70 -0.19
C ILE A 266 -18.32 11.51 0.83
N ASP A 267 -17.64 12.13 1.80
CA ASP A 267 -18.26 12.92 2.86
C ASP A 267 -19.01 14.14 2.30
N GLU A 268 -18.39 14.88 1.38
CA GLU A 268 -19.01 16.00 0.67
C GLU A 268 -20.27 15.57 -0.09
N SER A 269 -20.18 14.43 -0.77
CA SER A 269 -21.30 13.86 -1.52
C SER A 269 -22.45 13.44 -0.60
N SER A 270 -22.12 12.80 0.53
CA SER A 270 -23.09 12.38 1.55
C SER A 270 -23.85 13.56 2.15
N PHE A 271 -23.11 14.60 2.52
CA PHE A 271 -23.69 15.85 3.03
C PHE A 271 -24.65 16.47 2.01
N THR A 272 -24.24 16.56 0.76
CA THR A 272 -25.08 17.08 -0.33
C THR A 272 -26.37 16.28 -0.49
N LEU A 273 -26.29 14.95 -0.43
CA LEU A 273 -27.43 14.07 -0.60
C LEU A 273 -28.45 14.26 0.51
N THR A 274 -28.00 14.28 1.77
CA THR A 274 -28.89 14.45 2.96
C THR A 274 -29.50 15.84 3.00
N GLN A 275 -28.72 16.89 2.69
CA GLN A 275 -29.21 18.26 2.65
C GLN A 275 -30.25 18.46 1.53
N SER A 276 -30.01 17.87 0.35
CA SER A 276 -30.96 17.92 -0.77
C SER A 276 -32.29 17.26 -0.39
N PHE A 277 -32.25 16.10 0.28
CA PHE A 277 -33.47 15.44 0.75
C PHE A 277 -34.22 16.30 1.77
N ALA A 278 -33.54 16.79 2.79
CA ALA A 278 -34.15 17.61 3.84
C ALA A 278 -34.79 18.89 3.28
N SER A 279 -34.23 19.50 2.24
CA SER A 279 -34.76 20.71 1.62
C SER A 279 -35.98 20.48 0.73
N GLN A 280 -36.10 19.29 0.10
CA GLN A 280 -37.17 18.97 -0.85
C GLN A 280 -38.39 18.32 -0.21
N TYR A 281 -38.25 17.68 0.95
CA TYR A 281 -39.29 16.88 1.63
C TYR A 281 -39.56 17.36 3.06
N LYS A 282 -39.36 18.66 3.31
CA LYS A 282 -39.69 19.32 4.57
C LYS A 282 -41.17 19.40 4.83
#